data_97c4bbca749505d5319111f85dfdfe9c
#
_entry.id   97c4bbca749505d5319111f85dfdfe9c
#
_cell.length_a   1.000
_cell.length_b   1.000
_cell.length_c   1.000
_cell.angle_alpha   90.00
_cell.angle_beta   90.00
_cell.angle_gamma   90.00
#
_symmetry.space_group_name_H-M   'P 1'
#
loop_
_entity.id
_entity.type
_entity.pdbx_description
1 polymer ?
#
loop_
_entity_poly.entity_id
_entity_poly.type
_entity_poly.pdbx_seq_one_letter_code
_entity_poly.pdbx_strand_id
1 'polypeptide(L)'
;MSNTTTVHVPDIGDFKDVEIIEVIVSPGDTVSPEDPLITLESDKASIEIPAPQGGTVKALKVKAGDRVNEGDPILELEPSDEGAVEDASTKDEAPKQEAPSSADAPAEPASDAEKPKQTTAPKAADRADPRPSPTEHIRDESAFRKAHASPVVRKFARELGVDLSKVEGSGRKGRILREDVQGFVKRALSQGAGGGLGVEPMPEIDFSEFGPIETQALSKINKLTGKNLHRNWVTVPHVTQFDEADITELEDFRKSLKAEYEKKGVKVTFLPFLMKAVVSALKQYPRFNASLDATGENLILKQYYNLGIAVDTPDGLVVPVVRDVDRKSLVDIAAELMDLSQRARDKKLKPADMQGGCLTISSLGGIGGTQFTPIVNAPEVAILGVSRSSMKPVWNGKEFEPRLILPLALSYDHRVIDGALGARFATTLSALLSDMRRMLL
;
A
#
# COMPACT_ATOMS: atom_id res chain seq x y z
N MET A 1 -9.20 0.78 51.21
CA MET A 1 -9.96 -0.10 50.30
C MET A 1 -9.66 0.40 48.91
N SER A 2 -8.99 -0.39 48.13
CA SER A 2 -8.61 0.02 46.73
C SER A 2 -9.90 0.16 45.93
N ASN A 3 -10.15 1.37 45.43
CA ASN A 3 -11.27 1.64 44.52
C ASN A 3 -10.92 1.08 43.16
N THR A 4 -11.33 -0.14 42.86
CA THR A 4 -11.11 -0.73 41.52
C THR A 4 -12.38 -0.50 40.71
N THR A 5 -12.21 0.10 39.53
CA THR A 5 -13.32 0.35 38.59
C THR A 5 -13.26 -0.70 37.48
N THR A 6 -14.37 -1.41 37.24
CA THR A 6 -14.45 -2.35 36.10
C THR A 6 -14.85 -1.60 34.84
N VAL A 7 -14.05 -1.76 33.79
CA VAL A 7 -14.35 -1.22 32.46
C VAL A 7 -15.16 -2.25 31.67
N HIS A 8 -16.28 -1.79 31.10
CA HIS A 8 -17.20 -2.60 30.30
C HIS A 8 -17.15 -2.19 28.83
N VAL A 9 -17.56 -3.11 27.94
CA VAL A 9 -17.76 -2.81 26.53
C VAL A 9 -18.84 -1.73 26.39
N PRO A 10 -18.55 -0.57 25.79
CA PRO A 10 -19.55 0.47 25.57
C PRO A 10 -20.58 0.02 24.51
N ASP A 11 -21.59 0.86 24.27
CA ASP A 11 -22.54 0.65 23.16
C ASP A 11 -21.81 0.57 21.83
N ILE A 12 -21.79 -0.62 21.24
CA ILE A 12 -21.19 -0.92 19.94
C ILE A 12 -22.23 -1.01 18.82
N GLY A 13 -23.46 -0.56 19.08
CA GLY A 13 -24.59 -0.60 18.14
C GLY A 13 -25.22 -1.99 18.04
N ASP A 14 -25.87 -2.30 16.91
CA ASP A 14 -26.64 -3.54 16.71
C ASP A 14 -25.78 -4.83 16.58
N PHE A 15 -24.50 -4.81 17.00
CA PHE A 15 -23.60 -5.95 16.91
C PHE A 15 -23.67 -6.83 18.15
N LYS A 16 -23.76 -8.15 17.93
CA LYS A 16 -23.71 -9.18 18.97
C LYS A 16 -22.62 -10.19 18.67
N ASP A 17 -22.03 -10.78 19.71
CA ASP A 17 -20.97 -11.78 19.57
C ASP A 17 -19.74 -11.28 18.76
N VAL A 18 -19.21 -10.10 19.10
CA VAL A 18 -18.06 -9.50 18.42
C VAL A 18 -16.76 -10.11 18.93
N GLU A 19 -15.88 -10.54 18.01
CA GLU A 19 -14.62 -11.18 18.36
C GLU A 19 -13.53 -10.16 18.69
N ILE A 20 -12.77 -10.40 19.77
CA ILE A 20 -11.60 -9.60 20.17
C ILE A 20 -10.40 -10.07 19.34
N ILE A 21 -9.86 -9.20 18.46
CA ILE A 21 -8.66 -9.51 17.66
C ILE A 21 -7.42 -9.38 18.51
N GLU A 22 -7.33 -8.27 19.26
CA GLU A 22 -6.13 -7.91 19.98
C GLU A 22 -6.47 -7.26 21.32
N VAL A 23 -5.69 -7.58 22.34
CA VAL A 23 -5.69 -6.92 23.64
C VAL A 23 -4.40 -6.12 23.73
N ILE A 24 -4.52 -4.79 23.75
CA ILE A 24 -3.39 -3.86 23.60
C ILE A 24 -2.66 -3.66 24.93
N VAL A 25 -3.35 -3.88 26.06
CA VAL A 25 -2.83 -3.63 27.40
C VAL A 25 -2.58 -4.93 28.17
N SER A 26 -1.63 -4.91 29.11
CA SER A 26 -1.27 -6.01 30.00
C SER A 26 -1.49 -5.66 31.47
N PRO A 27 -1.71 -6.64 32.35
CA PRO A 27 -1.78 -6.37 33.79
C PRO A 27 -0.50 -5.70 34.30
N GLY A 28 -0.64 -4.54 34.94
CA GLY A 28 0.46 -3.69 35.40
C GLY A 28 0.74 -2.46 34.53
N ASP A 29 0.15 -2.37 33.33
CA ASP A 29 0.31 -1.19 32.46
C ASP A 29 -0.47 0.00 32.97
N THR A 30 0.09 1.21 32.82
CA THR A 30 -0.59 2.47 33.12
C THR A 30 -1.17 3.02 31.83
N VAL A 31 -2.47 3.33 31.83
CA VAL A 31 -3.21 3.87 30.68
C VAL A 31 -3.73 5.27 30.99
N SER A 32 -3.72 6.12 29.97
CA SER A 32 -4.33 7.45 30.02
C SER A 32 -5.81 7.40 29.58
N PRO A 33 -6.63 8.42 29.89
CA PRO A 33 -7.95 8.51 29.30
C PRO A 33 -7.86 8.50 27.75
N GLU A 34 -8.78 7.79 27.09
CA GLU A 34 -8.86 7.57 25.64
C GLU A 34 -7.80 6.65 25.03
N ASP A 35 -6.85 6.09 25.80
CA ASP A 35 -5.94 5.07 25.28
C ASP A 35 -6.71 3.79 24.86
N PRO A 36 -6.38 3.16 23.73
CA PRO A 36 -7.05 1.95 23.26
C PRO A 36 -6.70 0.74 24.15
N LEU A 37 -7.74 0.04 24.64
CA LEU A 37 -7.61 -1.13 25.53
C LEU A 37 -7.66 -2.46 24.77
N ILE A 38 -8.66 -2.60 23.90
CA ILE A 38 -8.89 -3.80 23.08
C ILE A 38 -9.39 -3.40 21.70
N THR A 39 -9.12 -4.24 20.69
CA THR A 39 -9.67 -4.10 19.35
C THR A 39 -10.67 -5.21 19.07
N LEU A 40 -11.90 -4.82 18.71
CA LEU A 40 -13.00 -5.70 18.32
C LEU A 40 -13.11 -5.76 16.79
N GLU A 41 -13.38 -6.92 16.22
CA GLU A 41 -13.70 -7.06 14.78
C GLU A 41 -15.16 -7.47 14.60
N SER A 42 -15.92 -6.58 13.99
CA SER A 42 -17.23 -6.91 13.47
C SER A 42 -17.15 -7.19 11.95
N ASP A 43 -18.20 -7.79 11.39
CA ASP A 43 -18.29 -8.12 9.95
C ASP A 43 -18.06 -6.91 9.00
N LYS A 44 -18.06 -5.69 9.55
CA LYS A 44 -17.99 -4.44 8.77
C LYS A 44 -16.90 -3.44 9.19
N ALA A 45 -16.37 -3.54 10.40
CA ALA A 45 -15.36 -2.60 10.91
C ALA A 45 -14.58 -3.17 12.11
N SER A 46 -13.32 -2.73 12.25
CA SER A 46 -12.57 -2.87 13.50
C SER A 46 -12.89 -1.67 14.39
N ILE A 47 -13.22 -1.92 15.66
CA ILE A 47 -13.59 -0.91 16.65
C ILE A 47 -12.59 -1.02 17.79
N GLU A 48 -11.92 0.09 18.12
CA GLU A 48 -11.06 0.19 19.30
C GLU A 48 -11.88 0.70 20.48
N ILE A 49 -11.75 0.06 21.63
CA ILE A 49 -12.43 0.46 22.87
C ILE A 49 -11.45 1.28 23.70
N PRO A 50 -11.71 2.59 23.90
CA PRO A 50 -10.84 3.47 24.68
C PRO A 50 -11.06 3.32 26.18
N ALA A 51 -10.03 3.67 26.96
CA ALA A 51 -10.09 3.76 28.40
C ALA A 51 -11.00 4.93 28.85
N PRO A 52 -12.01 4.71 29.69
CA PRO A 52 -12.90 5.78 30.16
C PRO A 52 -12.22 6.72 31.16
N GLN A 53 -11.11 6.31 31.76
CA GLN A 53 -10.33 7.09 32.73
C GLN A 53 -8.89 6.54 32.79
N GLY A 54 -7.94 7.39 33.21
CA GLY A 54 -6.57 6.98 33.47
C GLY A 54 -6.42 6.13 34.72
N GLY A 55 -5.51 5.16 34.67
CA GLY A 55 -5.25 4.28 35.80
C GLY A 55 -4.31 3.14 35.47
N THR A 56 -4.05 2.26 36.46
CA THR A 56 -3.23 1.07 36.26
C THR A 56 -4.12 -0.16 36.10
N VAL A 57 -3.85 -0.95 35.06
CA VAL A 57 -4.58 -2.20 34.75
C VAL A 57 -4.24 -3.25 35.81
N LYS A 58 -5.20 -3.70 36.55
CA LYS A 58 -5.03 -4.69 37.64
C LYS A 58 -5.23 -6.12 37.17
N ALA A 59 -6.25 -6.35 36.38
CA ALA A 59 -6.56 -7.66 35.84
C ALA A 59 -7.35 -7.54 34.53
N LEU A 60 -7.01 -8.41 33.55
CA LEU A 60 -7.77 -8.59 32.33
C LEU A 60 -8.80 -9.71 32.51
N LYS A 61 -10.04 -9.47 32.04
CA LYS A 61 -11.13 -10.46 32.09
C LYS A 61 -11.42 -11.09 30.73
N VAL A 62 -10.76 -10.61 29.67
CA VAL A 62 -10.93 -11.07 28.29
C VAL A 62 -9.58 -11.37 27.66
N LYS A 63 -9.58 -12.19 26.60
CA LYS A 63 -8.40 -12.58 25.81
C LYS A 63 -8.68 -12.41 24.34
N ALA A 64 -7.61 -12.30 23.54
CA ALA A 64 -7.72 -12.33 22.08
C ALA A 64 -8.37 -13.66 21.62
N GLY A 65 -9.40 -13.55 20.78
CA GLY A 65 -10.23 -14.66 20.33
C GLY A 65 -11.53 -14.88 21.12
N ASP A 66 -11.73 -14.17 22.25
CA ASP A 66 -13.01 -14.22 22.99
C ASP A 66 -14.08 -13.40 22.27
N ARG A 67 -15.35 -13.75 22.48
CA ARG A 67 -16.49 -13.00 21.96
C ARG A 67 -17.19 -12.24 23.07
N VAL A 68 -17.44 -10.97 22.80
CA VAL A 68 -18.03 -10.05 23.78
C VAL A 68 -19.27 -9.34 23.22
N ASN A 69 -20.16 -8.97 24.13
CA ASN A 69 -21.34 -8.17 23.85
C ASN A 69 -21.24 -6.83 24.60
N GLU A 70 -22.13 -5.90 24.27
CA GLU A 70 -22.29 -4.66 25.01
C GLU A 70 -22.52 -4.95 26.51
N GLY A 71 -21.77 -4.25 27.37
CA GLY A 71 -21.86 -4.39 28.82
C GLY A 71 -20.98 -5.49 29.41
N ASP A 72 -20.28 -6.31 28.61
CA ASP A 72 -19.37 -7.33 29.13
C ASP A 72 -18.14 -6.70 29.80
N PRO A 73 -17.61 -7.25 30.90
CA PRO A 73 -16.45 -6.69 31.59
C PRO A 73 -15.15 -7.01 30.85
N ILE A 74 -14.34 -5.98 30.53
CA ILE A 74 -13.08 -6.09 29.82
C ILE A 74 -11.89 -6.24 30.78
N LEU A 75 -11.77 -5.31 31.72
CA LEU A 75 -10.65 -5.25 32.67
C LEU A 75 -10.99 -4.48 33.94
N GLU A 76 -10.15 -4.59 34.97
CA GLU A 76 -10.20 -3.82 36.19
C GLU A 76 -9.09 -2.78 36.22
N LEU A 77 -9.48 -1.49 36.37
CA LEU A 77 -8.59 -0.34 36.51
C LEU A 77 -8.54 0.16 37.94
N GLU A 78 -7.37 0.46 38.44
CA GLU A 78 -7.14 1.20 39.66
C GLU A 78 -6.87 2.67 39.27
N PRO A 79 -7.82 3.62 39.56
CA PRO A 79 -7.66 5.01 39.12
C PRO A 79 -6.41 5.62 39.76
N SER A 80 -5.57 6.29 38.96
CA SER A 80 -4.51 7.15 39.49
C SER A 80 -5.12 8.51 39.82
N ASP A 81 -4.97 8.92 41.05
CA ASP A 81 -5.47 10.19 41.57
C ASP A 81 -4.53 11.34 41.15
N GLU A 82 -4.55 11.68 39.85
CA GLU A 82 -3.90 12.91 39.31
C GLU A 82 -4.75 13.54 38.23
N GLY A 83 -5.38 14.69 38.56
CA GLY A 83 -5.63 15.75 37.63
C GLY A 83 -7.04 16.06 37.20
N ALA A 84 -7.86 16.55 38.08
CA ALA A 84 -8.79 17.62 37.70
C ALA A 84 -7.99 18.90 37.51
N VAL A 85 -7.94 19.49 36.30
CA VAL A 85 -7.45 20.87 36.13
C VAL A 85 -8.40 21.61 35.21
N GLU A 86 -8.96 22.65 35.82
CA GLU A 86 -9.72 23.72 35.22
C GLU A 86 -8.91 24.53 34.20
N ASP A 87 -9.66 25.06 33.26
CA ASP A 87 -9.39 26.17 32.35
C ASP A 87 -8.72 27.39 33.04
N ALA A 88 -7.60 27.86 32.51
CA ALA A 88 -7.22 29.30 32.57
C ALA A 88 -6.03 29.62 31.67
N SER A 89 -6.30 30.58 30.77
CA SER A 89 -5.37 31.34 29.94
C SER A 89 -4.25 32.05 30.74
N THR A 90 -3.07 32.22 30.18
CA THR A 90 -2.36 33.46 29.81
C THR A 90 -0.85 33.34 29.77
N LYS A 91 -0.30 33.82 28.66
CA LYS A 91 0.91 34.66 28.45
C LYS A 91 2.31 34.31 28.96
N ASP A 92 3.19 34.42 27.94
CA ASP A 92 4.51 35.04 27.90
C ASP A 92 5.69 34.44 28.70
N GLU A 93 6.72 34.03 28.01
CA GLU A 93 8.03 34.75 27.92
C GLU A 93 9.13 33.82 27.42
N ALA A 94 9.88 34.36 26.43
CA ALA A 94 11.13 33.77 25.98
C ALA A 94 12.28 34.16 26.91
N PRO A 95 13.41 33.45 26.89
CA PRO A 95 14.67 34.20 26.87
C PRO A 95 15.63 33.79 25.73
N LYS A 96 16.21 34.84 25.22
CA LYS A 96 17.42 34.99 24.39
C LYS A 96 18.66 34.38 25.04
N GLN A 97 19.60 33.99 24.18
CA GLN A 97 21.04 34.30 24.19
C GLN A 97 21.77 33.26 23.35
N GLU A 98 22.77 33.41 22.55
CA GLU A 98 23.63 34.53 22.10
C GLU A 98 24.50 33.97 20.98
N ALA A 99 24.87 34.81 20.01
CA ALA A 99 25.91 34.51 19.03
C ALA A 99 27.27 35.07 19.52
N PRO A 100 28.42 34.65 18.98
CA PRO A 100 29.32 35.62 18.33
C PRO A 100 29.84 35.13 16.97
N SER A 101 29.82 35.94 15.88
CA SER A 101 30.77 36.99 15.47
C SER A 101 32.17 36.45 15.14
N SER A 102 32.65 36.52 13.93
CA SER A 102 33.33 37.58 13.19
C SER A 102 33.98 37.02 11.91
N ALA A 103 33.77 37.67 10.77
CA ALA A 103 34.64 38.50 9.97
C ALA A 103 35.70 37.73 9.13
N ASP A 104 35.71 37.87 7.80
CA ASP A 104 36.40 38.95 7.07
C ASP A 104 36.19 38.77 5.56
N ALA A 105 35.99 39.89 4.85
CA ALA A 105 36.03 39.99 3.40
C ALA A 105 37.40 40.55 2.97
N PRO A 106 37.82 40.50 1.70
CA PRO A 106 37.56 41.61 0.77
C PRO A 106 37.44 41.33 -0.74
N ALA A 107 36.62 42.22 -1.35
CA ALA A 107 36.84 43.04 -2.55
C ALA A 107 36.99 42.44 -3.96
N GLU A 108 36.11 42.97 -4.81
CA GLU A 108 35.96 43.14 -6.24
C GLU A 108 37.22 43.46 -7.09
N PRO A 109 37.14 43.48 -8.49
CA PRO A 109 36.32 44.44 -9.20
C PRO A 109 35.72 44.04 -10.59
N ALA A 110 34.66 44.72 -10.92
CA ALA A 110 33.98 45.20 -12.07
C ALA A 110 34.57 45.12 -13.51
N SER A 111 33.65 44.93 -14.49
CA SER A 111 33.45 45.77 -15.70
C SER A 111 32.27 45.20 -16.52
N ASP A 112 31.32 45.92 -16.76
CA ASP A 112 30.89 46.96 -17.69
C ASP A 112 29.93 46.52 -18.80
N ALA A 113 28.80 47.25 -18.84
CA ALA A 113 27.97 47.66 -19.99
C ALA A 113 27.11 46.68 -20.76
N GLU A 114 25.80 46.76 -20.73
CA GLU A 114 24.95 47.62 -21.57
C GLU A 114 23.46 47.46 -21.30
N LYS A 115 22.77 48.57 -21.05
CA LYS A 115 21.30 48.70 -21.09
C LYS A 115 20.90 49.07 -22.53
N PRO A 116 19.70 48.64 -23.06
CA PRO A 116 18.58 49.54 -22.87
C PRO A 116 17.15 48.93 -22.84
N LYS A 117 16.30 49.77 -22.29
CA LYS A 117 14.86 50.03 -22.55
C LYS A 117 13.82 49.22 -21.79
N GLN A 118 13.22 50.01 -20.93
CA GLN A 118 11.93 49.86 -20.27
C GLN A 118 10.78 49.51 -21.21
N THR A 119 9.98 48.55 -20.81
CA THR A 119 8.54 48.59 -21.03
C THR A 119 7.84 48.18 -19.74
N THR A 120 6.90 48.98 -19.37
CA THR A 120 6.04 49.07 -18.23
C THR A 120 5.50 47.78 -17.67
N ALA A 121 5.70 47.54 -16.37
CA ALA A 121 5.02 46.57 -15.57
C ALA A 121 3.55 46.97 -15.26
N PRO A 122 2.60 46.04 -15.23
CA PRO A 122 1.42 46.20 -14.40
C PRO A 122 1.64 45.50 -13.05
N LYS A 123 1.33 46.25 -12.01
CA LYS A 123 1.25 45.90 -10.61
C LYS A 123 0.74 44.48 -10.36
N ALA A 124 1.53 43.64 -9.74
CA ALA A 124 1.06 42.42 -9.08
C ALA A 124 0.21 42.84 -7.87
N ALA A 125 -1.07 42.60 -7.98
CA ALA A 125 -1.97 42.53 -6.85
C ALA A 125 -1.90 41.10 -6.30
N ASP A 126 -1.47 41.02 -5.07
CA ASP A 126 -1.60 39.88 -4.18
C ASP A 126 -3.07 39.42 -4.18
N ARG A 127 -3.37 38.37 -4.92
CA ARG A 127 -4.62 37.64 -4.81
C ARG A 127 -4.29 36.27 -4.22
N ALA A 128 -4.47 36.19 -2.91
CA ALA A 128 -4.71 34.92 -2.27
C ALA A 128 -5.83 34.20 -3.04
N ASP A 129 -5.59 32.97 -3.46
CA ASP A 129 -6.58 32.10 -4.06
C ASP A 129 -7.83 32.11 -3.18
N PRO A 130 -9.02 32.47 -3.72
CA PRO A 130 -10.23 32.44 -2.94
C PRO A 130 -10.51 30.98 -2.58
N ARG A 131 -10.53 30.67 -1.30
CA ARG A 131 -11.02 29.37 -0.81
C ARG A 131 -12.37 29.12 -1.47
N PRO A 132 -12.60 27.95 -2.09
CA PRO A 132 -13.86 27.67 -2.77
C PRO A 132 -15.02 27.92 -1.79
N SER A 133 -15.99 28.72 -2.22
CA SER A 133 -17.16 29.01 -1.42
C SER A 133 -17.93 27.72 -1.12
N PRO A 134 -18.34 27.46 0.13
CA PRO A 134 -19.19 26.30 0.44
C PRO A 134 -20.47 26.19 -0.41
N THR A 135 -20.83 27.25 -1.12
CA THR A 135 -22.01 27.33 -2.00
C THR A 135 -21.70 27.11 -3.47
N GLU A 136 -20.45 26.89 -3.84
CA GLU A 136 -20.03 26.70 -5.25
C GLU A 136 -20.62 25.42 -5.89
N HIS A 137 -21.05 24.47 -5.06
CA HIS A 137 -21.69 23.23 -5.50
C HIS A 137 -23.22 23.31 -5.65
N ILE A 138 -23.86 24.45 -5.27
CA ILE A 138 -25.29 24.65 -5.46
C ILE A 138 -25.50 25.18 -6.88
N ARG A 139 -25.66 24.27 -7.84
CA ARG A 139 -25.82 24.59 -9.28
C ARG A 139 -27.12 25.31 -9.63
N ASP A 140 -28.17 25.16 -8.81
CA ASP A 140 -29.45 25.80 -9.01
C ASP A 140 -29.97 26.45 -7.72
N GLU A 141 -29.66 27.74 -7.56
CA GLU A 141 -30.10 28.53 -6.40
C GLU A 141 -31.64 28.71 -6.39
N SER A 142 -32.29 28.64 -7.54
CA SER A 142 -33.74 28.75 -7.64
C SER A 142 -34.45 27.49 -7.13
N ALA A 143 -33.92 26.30 -7.44
CA ALA A 143 -34.42 25.03 -6.93
C ALA A 143 -34.15 24.90 -5.43
N PHE A 144 -32.97 25.32 -4.95
CA PHE A 144 -32.62 25.39 -3.52
C PHE A 144 -33.60 26.28 -2.74
N ARG A 145 -34.00 27.43 -3.30
CA ARG A 145 -34.95 28.34 -2.69
C ARG A 145 -36.40 27.80 -2.70
N LYS A 146 -36.76 26.95 -3.66
CA LYS A 146 -38.09 26.32 -3.76
C LYS A 146 -38.26 25.11 -2.85
N ALA A 147 -37.15 24.49 -2.40
CA ALA A 147 -37.19 23.32 -1.52
C ALA A 147 -38.00 23.64 -0.24
N HIS A 148 -38.86 22.74 0.21
CA HIS A 148 -39.74 22.96 1.37
C HIS A 148 -38.95 22.74 2.68
N ALA A 149 -38.18 23.75 3.07
CA ALA A 149 -37.30 23.72 4.26
C ALA A 149 -37.43 25.03 5.07
N SER A 150 -37.20 24.98 6.37
CA SER A 150 -37.14 26.16 7.24
C SER A 150 -35.87 26.99 6.97
N PRO A 151 -35.85 28.29 7.32
CA PRO A 151 -34.66 29.14 7.17
C PRO A 151 -33.40 28.55 7.90
N VAL A 152 -33.60 27.93 9.06
CA VAL A 152 -32.54 27.30 9.84
C VAL A 152 -31.96 26.09 9.10
N VAL A 153 -32.80 25.25 8.50
CA VAL A 153 -32.35 24.08 7.72
C VAL A 153 -31.64 24.52 6.43
N ARG A 154 -32.12 25.61 5.79
CA ARG A 154 -31.43 26.17 4.62
C ARG A 154 -30.04 26.72 4.96
N LYS A 155 -29.88 27.39 6.12
CA LYS A 155 -28.59 27.86 6.60
C LYS A 155 -27.68 26.68 6.86
N PHE A 156 -28.16 25.68 7.56
CA PHE A 156 -27.40 24.45 7.86
C PHE A 156 -26.97 23.69 6.57
N ALA A 157 -27.87 23.57 5.61
CA ALA A 157 -27.54 22.96 4.31
C ALA A 157 -26.46 23.73 3.53
N ARG A 158 -26.49 25.09 3.60
CA ARG A 158 -25.45 25.92 2.99
C ARG A 158 -24.09 25.75 3.70
N GLU A 159 -24.08 25.68 5.01
CA GLU A 159 -22.85 25.44 5.80
C GLU A 159 -22.20 24.11 5.43
N LEU A 160 -23.01 23.09 5.11
CA LEU A 160 -22.55 21.77 4.69
C LEU A 160 -22.38 21.60 3.17
N GLY A 161 -22.68 22.63 2.37
CA GLY A 161 -22.63 22.55 0.91
C GLY A 161 -23.67 21.61 0.28
N VAL A 162 -24.76 21.30 0.99
CA VAL A 162 -25.79 20.35 0.55
C VAL A 162 -26.87 21.05 -0.28
N ASP A 163 -27.13 20.53 -1.47
CA ASP A 163 -28.23 20.96 -2.33
C ASP A 163 -29.56 20.33 -1.87
N LEU A 164 -30.43 21.17 -1.29
CA LEU A 164 -31.72 20.74 -0.75
C LEU A 164 -32.69 20.19 -1.81
N SER A 165 -32.46 20.44 -3.09
CA SER A 165 -33.28 19.86 -4.15
C SER A 165 -33.11 18.34 -4.28
N LYS A 166 -32.01 17.81 -3.76
CA LYS A 166 -31.65 16.38 -3.79
C LYS A 166 -31.97 15.65 -2.47
N VAL A 167 -32.51 16.39 -1.49
CA VAL A 167 -32.83 15.83 -0.17
C VAL A 167 -34.32 15.57 -0.07
N GLU A 168 -34.72 14.33 0.19
CA GLU A 168 -36.12 13.98 0.46
C GLU A 168 -36.48 14.37 1.89
N GLY A 169 -37.56 15.16 2.04
CA GLY A 169 -38.02 15.62 3.35
C GLY A 169 -38.91 14.61 4.04
N SER A 170 -38.57 14.20 5.27
CA SER A 170 -39.39 13.31 6.11
C SER A 170 -40.46 14.01 6.93
N GLY A 171 -40.44 15.33 6.99
CA GLY A 171 -41.40 16.12 7.77
C GLY A 171 -42.78 16.24 7.16
N ARG A 172 -43.74 16.81 7.92
CA ARG A 172 -45.14 17.00 7.49
C ARG A 172 -45.23 17.74 6.14
N LYS A 173 -45.94 17.17 5.19
CA LYS A 173 -46.08 17.64 3.81
C LYS A 173 -44.74 17.67 3.04
N GLY A 174 -43.83 16.73 3.28
CA GLY A 174 -42.57 16.67 2.57
C GLY A 174 -41.56 17.77 2.98
N ARG A 175 -41.70 18.32 4.19
CA ARG A 175 -40.77 19.33 4.69
C ARG A 175 -39.43 18.68 5.03
N ILE A 176 -38.34 19.27 4.54
CA ILE A 176 -36.96 18.84 4.84
C ILE A 176 -36.63 19.30 6.27
N LEU A 177 -36.23 18.33 7.10
CA LEU A 177 -35.77 18.53 8.46
C LEU A 177 -34.25 18.55 8.51
N ARG A 178 -33.68 18.96 9.65
CA ARG A 178 -32.22 18.94 9.88
C ARG A 178 -31.64 17.52 9.80
N GLU A 179 -32.38 16.55 10.30
CA GLU A 179 -32.05 15.11 10.30
C GLU A 179 -31.96 14.56 8.86
N ASP A 180 -32.81 15.01 7.94
CA ASP A 180 -32.76 14.61 6.54
C ASP A 180 -31.47 15.08 5.86
N VAL A 181 -31.04 16.32 6.16
CA VAL A 181 -29.78 16.87 5.66
C VAL A 181 -28.59 16.10 6.25
N GLN A 182 -28.61 15.80 7.55
CA GLN A 182 -27.57 14.99 8.20
C GLN A 182 -27.51 13.57 7.61
N GLY A 183 -28.68 12.93 7.43
CA GLY A 183 -28.77 11.61 6.82
C GLY A 183 -28.27 11.58 5.37
N PHE A 184 -28.52 12.65 4.60
CA PHE A 184 -28.01 12.82 3.26
C PHE A 184 -26.47 12.93 3.26
N VAL A 185 -25.90 13.76 4.15
CA VAL A 185 -24.44 13.91 4.31
C VAL A 185 -23.81 12.58 4.74
N LYS A 186 -24.40 11.90 5.74
CA LYS A 186 -23.90 10.60 6.21
C LYS A 186 -23.92 9.55 5.09
N ARG A 187 -24.98 9.50 4.29
CA ARG A 187 -25.05 8.61 3.11
C ARG A 187 -24.03 9.01 2.04
N ALA A 188 -23.86 10.31 1.75
CA ALA A 188 -22.88 10.78 0.79
C ALA A 188 -21.44 10.49 1.26
N LEU A 189 -21.14 10.65 2.54
CA LEU A 189 -19.84 10.29 3.12
C LEU A 189 -19.64 8.77 3.11
N SER A 190 -20.63 7.96 3.45
CA SER A 190 -20.53 6.50 3.40
C SER A 190 -20.44 5.96 1.97
N GLN A 191 -21.07 6.61 1.00
CA GLN A 191 -20.94 6.31 -0.43
C GLN A 191 -19.66 6.90 -1.03
N GLY A 192 -19.18 8.04 -0.52
CA GLY A 192 -17.92 8.69 -0.92
C GLY A 192 -16.68 8.05 -0.30
N ALA A 193 -16.80 7.40 0.87
CA ALA A 193 -15.72 6.56 1.43
C ALA A 193 -15.47 5.28 0.59
N GLY A 194 -16.41 4.93 -0.29
CA GLY A 194 -16.22 3.98 -1.37
C GLY A 194 -15.75 4.64 -2.67
N GLY A 195 -15.06 5.80 -2.59
CA GLY A 195 -14.49 6.52 -3.73
C GLY A 195 -13.61 5.61 -4.58
N GLY A 196 -14.26 4.73 -5.34
CA GLY A 196 -13.66 4.07 -6.47
C GLY A 196 -13.13 5.15 -7.41
N LEU A 197 -12.03 4.88 -8.05
CA LEU A 197 -11.28 5.71 -9.02
C LEU A 197 -12.15 6.20 -10.22
N GLY A 198 -13.42 6.53 -10.00
CA GLY A 198 -14.34 7.00 -11.04
C GLY A 198 -14.74 5.92 -12.06
N VAL A 199 -14.45 4.66 -11.77
CA VAL A 199 -14.86 3.55 -12.63
C VAL A 199 -16.32 3.22 -12.34
N GLU A 200 -17.15 3.28 -13.38
CA GLU A 200 -18.54 2.90 -13.29
C GLU A 200 -18.70 1.43 -12.85
N PRO A 201 -19.61 1.12 -11.91
CA PRO A 201 -19.82 -0.26 -11.49
C PRO A 201 -20.31 -1.12 -12.67
N MET A 202 -19.90 -2.37 -12.69
CA MET A 202 -20.38 -3.34 -13.68
C MET A 202 -21.90 -3.51 -13.54
N PRO A 203 -22.63 -3.63 -14.66
CA PRO A 203 -24.07 -3.89 -14.61
C PRO A 203 -24.38 -5.22 -13.95
N GLU A 204 -25.45 -5.25 -13.14
CA GLU A 204 -25.97 -6.50 -12.59
C GLU A 204 -26.74 -7.27 -13.67
N ILE A 205 -26.28 -8.47 -13.97
CA ILE A 205 -26.89 -9.37 -14.96
C ILE A 205 -27.35 -10.64 -14.25
N ASP A 206 -28.62 -11.01 -14.43
CA ASP A 206 -29.11 -12.31 -13.97
C ASP A 206 -28.72 -13.42 -14.97
N PHE A 207 -27.65 -14.11 -14.67
CA PHE A 207 -27.15 -15.19 -15.52
C PHE A 207 -28.07 -16.41 -15.55
N SER A 208 -29.04 -16.55 -14.63
CA SER A 208 -29.99 -17.66 -14.62
C SER A 208 -30.97 -17.60 -15.80
N GLU A 209 -31.13 -16.40 -16.40
CA GLU A 209 -31.93 -16.23 -17.63
C GLU A 209 -31.33 -16.95 -18.84
N PHE A 210 -30.01 -17.24 -18.83
CA PHE A 210 -29.31 -17.86 -19.95
C PHE A 210 -29.08 -19.34 -19.78
N GLY A 211 -29.31 -19.91 -18.58
CA GLY A 211 -29.16 -21.34 -18.31
C GLY A 211 -28.86 -21.67 -16.87
N PRO A 212 -28.64 -22.96 -16.55
CA PRO A 212 -28.27 -23.37 -15.19
C PRO A 212 -26.98 -22.72 -14.71
N ILE A 213 -26.98 -22.19 -13.49
CA ILE A 213 -25.81 -21.57 -12.87
C ILE A 213 -25.44 -22.28 -11.55
N GLU A 214 -24.16 -22.24 -11.20
CA GLU A 214 -23.65 -22.64 -9.90
C GLU A 214 -22.92 -21.45 -9.28
N THR A 215 -23.22 -21.13 -8.04
CA THR A 215 -22.58 -20.03 -7.32
C THR A 215 -21.55 -20.58 -6.35
N GLN A 216 -20.26 -20.23 -6.55
CA GLN A 216 -19.16 -20.61 -5.68
C GLN A 216 -18.60 -19.39 -4.95
N ALA A 217 -18.51 -19.47 -3.61
CA ALA A 217 -17.93 -18.41 -2.80
C ALA A 217 -16.40 -18.32 -3.01
N LEU A 218 -15.89 -17.10 -3.23
CA LEU A 218 -14.43 -16.85 -3.29
C LEU A 218 -13.80 -17.01 -1.91
N SER A 219 -12.57 -17.57 -1.86
CA SER A 219 -11.76 -17.61 -0.64
C SER A 219 -11.40 -16.21 -0.14
N LYS A 220 -11.07 -16.08 1.16
CA LYS A 220 -10.61 -14.80 1.75
C LYS A 220 -9.38 -14.25 0.97
N ILE A 221 -8.46 -15.13 0.61
CA ILE A 221 -7.26 -14.79 -0.18
C ILE A 221 -7.66 -14.23 -1.55
N ASN A 222 -8.55 -14.92 -2.28
CA ASN A 222 -8.97 -14.46 -3.61
C ASN A 222 -9.68 -13.11 -3.57
N LYS A 223 -10.51 -12.86 -2.56
CA LYS A 223 -11.16 -11.55 -2.36
C LYS A 223 -10.14 -10.43 -2.13
N LEU A 224 -9.14 -10.68 -1.25
CA LEU A 224 -8.09 -9.71 -0.94
C LEU A 224 -7.17 -9.45 -2.14
N THR A 225 -6.74 -10.53 -2.82
CA THR A 225 -5.92 -10.46 -4.03
C THR A 225 -6.64 -9.69 -5.14
N GLY A 226 -7.92 -9.97 -5.38
CA GLY A 226 -8.72 -9.25 -6.37
C GLY A 226 -8.80 -7.76 -6.08
N LYS A 227 -9.05 -7.36 -4.81
CA LYS A 227 -9.07 -5.95 -4.39
C LYS A 227 -7.71 -5.27 -4.61
N ASN A 228 -6.60 -5.93 -4.24
CA ASN A 228 -5.26 -5.39 -4.39
C ASN A 228 -4.85 -5.28 -5.87
N LEU A 229 -5.11 -6.32 -6.67
CA LEU A 229 -4.79 -6.30 -8.10
C LEU A 229 -5.60 -5.23 -8.85
N HIS A 230 -6.90 -5.10 -8.57
CA HIS A 230 -7.73 -4.06 -9.17
C HIS A 230 -7.19 -2.67 -8.82
N ARG A 231 -6.88 -2.41 -7.54
CA ARG A 231 -6.26 -1.15 -7.13
C ARG A 231 -4.95 -0.90 -7.88
N ASN A 232 -4.02 -1.87 -7.92
CA ASN A 232 -2.74 -1.71 -8.57
C ASN A 232 -2.89 -1.46 -10.07
N TRP A 233 -3.82 -2.17 -10.73
CA TRP A 233 -4.10 -2.00 -12.16
C TRP A 233 -4.56 -0.59 -12.51
N VAL A 234 -5.45 -0.02 -11.70
CA VAL A 234 -6.02 1.32 -11.96
C VAL A 234 -5.07 2.45 -11.54
N THR A 235 -4.28 2.25 -10.46
CA THR A 235 -3.42 3.33 -9.93
C THR A 235 -2.03 3.40 -10.56
N VAL A 236 -1.53 2.28 -11.11
CA VAL A 236 -0.19 2.20 -11.70
C VAL A 236 -0.30 2.19 -13.22
N PRO A 237 0.20 3.22 -13.93
CA PRO A 237 0.28 3.17 -15.39
C PRO A 237 1.38 2.19 -15.82
N HIS A 238 0.96 0.94 -16.09
CA HIS A 238 1.86 -0.14 -16.45
C HIS A 238 2.41 -0.01 -17.87
N VAL A 239 3.70 -0.19 -18.01
CA VAL A 239 4.36 -0.51 -19.29
C VAL A 239 5.15 -1.78 -19.09
N THR A 240 5.17 -2.65 -20.10
CA THR A 240 5.96 -3.89 -20.08
C THR A 240 7.00 -3.86 -21.18
N GLN A 241 8.25 -3.99 -20.79
CA GLN A 241 9.38 -4.19 -21.69
C GLN A 241 9.69 -5.68 -21.78
N PHE A 242 9.72 -6.21 -23.00
CA PHE A 242 10.13 -7.59 -23.26
C PHE A 242 11.58 -7.64 -23.72
N ASP A 243 12.29 -8.67 -23.28
CA ASP A 243 13.65 -8.99 -23.69
C ASP A 243 13.89 -10.49 -23.64
N GLU A 244 15.02 -10.95 -24.15
CA GLU A 244 15.42 -12.35 -24.17
C GLU A 244 16.86 -12.49 -23.66
N ALA A 245 17.10 -13.47 -22.80
CA ALA A 245 18.43 -13.79 -22.30
C ALA A 245 18.86 -15.18 -22.78
N ASP A 246 20.06 -15.27 -23.33
CA ASP A 246 20.70 -16.56 -23.58
C ASP A 246 21.26 -17.14 -22.29
N ILE A 247 20.63 -18.18 -21.78
CA ILE A 247 20.98 -18.83 -20.52
C ILE A 247 21.66 -20.19 -20.70
N THR A 248 22.18 -20.48 -21.92
CA THR A 248 22.76 -21.79 -22.23
C THR A 248 23.90 -22.15 -21.29
N GLU A 249 24.89 -21.27 -21.14
CA GLU A 249 26.04 -21.50 -20.25
C GLU A 249 25.65 -21.52 -18.77
N LEU A 250 24.71 -20.65 -18.38
CA LEU A 250 24.19 -20.61 -17.02
C LEU A 250 23.49 -21.92 -16.63
N GLU A 251 22.68 -22.46 -17.54
CA GLU A 251 21.94 -23.69 -17.30
C GLU A 251 22.89 -24.91 -17.24
N ASP A 252 23.93 -24.94 -18.07
CA ASP A 252 24.95 -25.98 -18.01
C ASP A 252 25.76 -25.90 -16.70
N PHE A 253 26.11 -24.70 -16.27
CA PHE A 253 26.73 -24.50 -14.96
C PHE A 253 25.81 -24.94 -13.83
N ARG A 254 24.54 -24.54 -13.84
CA ARG A 254 23.56 -24.96 -12.83
C ARG A 254 23.45 -26.48 -12.77
N LYS A 255 23.40 -27.15 -13.93
CA LYS A 255 23.36 -28.63 -14.00
C LYS A 255 24.60 -29.28 -13.41
N SER A 256 25.78 -28.70 -13.64
CA SER A 256 27.03 -29.24 -13.06
C SER A 256 27.02 -29.23 -11.52
N LEU A 257 26.36 -28.24 -10.91
CA LEU A 257 26.25 -28.13 -9.45
C LEU A 257 25.20 -29.09 -8.84
N LYS A 258 24.25 -29.56 -9.66
CA LYS A 258 23.08 -30.33 -9.17
C LYS A 258 23.48 -31.52 -8.32
N ALA A 259 24.37 -32.39 -8.81
CA ALA A 259 24.76 -33.61 -8.13
C ALA A 259 25.48 -33.39 -6.79
N GLU A 260 26.25 -32.30 -6.66
CA GLU A 260 26.93 -31.92 -5.44
C GLU A 260 25.98 -31.44 -4.36
N TYR A 261 25.06 -30.50 -4.72
CA TYR A 261 24.17 -29.86 -3.74
C TYR A 261 22.95 -30.70 -3.38
N GLU A 262 22.48 -31.60 -4.26
CA GLU A 262 21.44 -32.59 -3.91
C GLU A 262 21.91 -33.52 -2.77
N LYS A 263 23.20 -33.91 -2.74
CA LYS A 263 23.77 -34.64 -1.61
C LYS A 263 23.75 -33.87 -0.30
N LYS A 264 23.77 -32.53 -0.36
CA LYS A 264 23.67 -31.63 0.78
C LYS A 264 22.20 -31.25 1.13
N GLY A 265 21.21 -31.85 0.42
CA GLY A 265 19.78 -31.60 0.64
C GLY A 265 19.29 -30.27 0.05
N VAL A 266 20.07 -29.58 -0.77
CA VAL A 266 19.71 -28.32 -1.40
C VAL A 266 19.47 -28.50 -2.88
N LYS A 267 18.28 -28.14 -3.36
CA LYS A 267 17.93 -28.14 -4.78
C LYS A 267 18.29 -26.80 -5.42
N VAL A 268 19.40 -26.74 -6.12
CA VAL A 268 19.82 -25.55 -6.85
C VAL A 268 19.00 -25.40 -8.13
N THR A 269 18.01 -24.50 -8.11
CA THR A 269 17.17 -24.14 -9.24
C THR A 269 17.75 -22.92 -9.98
N PHE A 270 17.12 -22.51 -11.09
CA PHE A 270 17.49 -21.31 -11.85
C PHE A 270 17.26 -20.00 -11.04
N LEU A 271 16.24 -19.98 -10.20
CA LEU A 271 15.75 -18.78 -9.53
C LEU A 271 16.80 -18.06 -8.65
N PRO A 272 17.65 -18.73 -7.85
CA PRO A 272 18.74 -18.06 -7.10
C PRO A 272 19.71 -17.27 -8.00
N PHE A 273 20.03 -17.79 -9.19
CA PHE A 273 20.89 -17.08 -10.14
C PHE A 273 20.21 -15.85 -10.71
N LEU A 274 18.94 -15.97 -11.08
CA LEU A 274 18.12 -14.83 -11.51
C LEU A 274 18.05 -13.75 -10.43
N MET A 275 17.83 -14.15 -9.16
CA MET A 275 17.77 -13.22 -8.04
C MET A 275 19.08 -12.44 -7.86
N LYS A 276 20.22 -13.10 -7.99
CA LYS A 276 21.54 -12.42 -7.94
C LYS A 276 21.73 -11.46 -9.12
N ALA A 277 21.32 -11.84 -10.33
CA ALA A 277 21.37 -10.97 -11.49
C ALA A 277 20.45 -9.74 -11.33
N VAL A 278 19.23 -9.95 -10.80
CA VAL A 278 18.30 -8.85 -10.50
C VAL A 278 18.90 -7.89 -9.46
N VAL A 279 19.48 -8.38 -8.37
CA VAL A 279 20.14 -7.53 -7.37
C VAL A 279 21.29 -6.74 -7.97
N SER A 280 22.10 -7.35 -8.84
CA SER A 280 23.19 -6.66 -9.55
C SER A 280 22.65 -5.54 -10.45
N ALA A 281 21.55 -5.79 -11.17
CA ALA A 281 20.86 -4.78 -11.97
C ALA A 281 20.23 -3.67 -11.08
N LEU A 282 19.60 -4.00 -9.95
CA LEU A 282 19.02 -3.02 -9.01
C LEU A 282 20.08 -2.06 -8.43
N LYS A 283 21.30 -2.55 -8.19
CA LYS A 283 22.42 -1.71 -7.74
C LYS A 283 22.83 -0.68 -8.80
N GLN A 284 22.78 -1.06 -10.09
CA GLN A 284 23.10 -0.17 -11.20
C GLN A 284 21.95 0.81 -11.51
N TYR A 285 20.72 0.41 -11.25
CA TYR A 285 19.51 1.19 -11.53
C TYR A 285 18.64 1.39 -10.27
N PRO A 286 19.04 2.27 -9.34
CA PRO A 286 18.38 2.39 -8.03
C PRO A 286 16.89 2.75 -8.09
N ARG A 287 16.42 3.38 -9.18
CA ARG A 287 15.00 3.71 -9.37
C ARG A 287 14.09 2.48 -9.39
N PHE A 288 14.61 1.31 -9.77
CA PHE A 288 13.86 0.05 -9.70
C PHE A 288 13.77 -0.50 -8.26
N ASN A 289 14.69 -0.07 -7.37
CA ASN A 289 14.71 -0.42 -5.97
C ASN A 289 14.05 0.66 -5.11
N ALA A 290 12.87 1.11 -5.50
CA ALA A 290 12.20 2.26 -4.91
C ALA A 290 10.71 2.02 -4.65
N SER A 291 10.07 3.01 -4.03
CA SER A 291 8.62 3.13 -3.92
C SER A 291 8.24 4.62 -3.98
N LEU A 292 7.07 4.93 -4.54
CA LEU A 292 6.49 6.26 -4.39
C LEU A 292 5.92 6.41 -2.98
N ASP A 293 6.04 7.59 -2.40
CA ASP A 293 5.34 7.94 -1.16
C ASP A 293 3.82 8.05 -1.40
N ALA A 294 3.06 8.25 -0.32
CA ALA A 294 1.61 8.33 -0.38
C ALA A 294 1.10 9.57 -1.16
N THR A 295 1.91 10.62 -1.26
CA THR A 295 1.60 11.84 -2.03
C THR A 295 1.91 11.70 -3.51
N GLY A 296 2.80 10.75 -3.87
CA GLY A 296 3.33 10.61 -5.23
C GLY A 296 4.38 11.66 -5.62
N GLU A 297 4.82 12.49 -4.69
CA GLU A 297 5.78 13.57 -4.91
C GLU A 297 7.23 13.13 -4.66
N ASN A 298 7.44 12.11 -3.80
CA ASN A 298 8.76 11.65 -3.42
C ASN A 298 8.99 10.18 -3.80
N LEU A 299 10.21 9.90 -4.25
CA LEU A 299 10.69 8.55 -4.52
C LEU A 299 11.57 8.07 -3.36
N ILE A 300 11.13 7.03 -2.67
CA ILE A 300 11.84 6.41 -1.56
C ILE A 300 12.79 5.34 -2.14
N LEU A 301 14.08 5.64 -2.20
CA LEU A 301 15.12 4.70 -2.63
C LEU A 301 15.50 3.77 -1.47
N LYS A 302 15.32 2.47 -1.66
CA LYS A 302 15.61 1.45 -0.66
C LYS A 302 17.10 1.10 -0.67
N GLN A 303 17.71 0.98 0.52
CA GLN A 303 19.12 0.59 0.68
C GLN A 303 19.26 -0.88 1.08
N TYR A 304 18.24 -1.68 0.84
CA TYR A 304 18.19 -3.12 1.06
C TYR A 304 17.64 -3.81 -0.19
N TYR A 305 17.96 -5.10 -0.36
CA TYR A 305 17.63 -5.86 -1.58
C TYR A 305 16.85 -7.13 -1.22
N ASN A 306 15.55 -6.96 -1.03
CA ASN A 306 14.62 -8.03 -0.73
C ASN A 306 13.77 -8.33 -1.97
N LEU A 307 13.69 -9.59 -2.37
CA LEU A 307 12.96 -9.97 -3.57
C LEU A 307 11.74 -10.81 -3.25
N GLY A 308 10.58 -10.36 -3.72
CA GLY A 308 9.34 -11.11 -3.68
C GLY A 308 9.34 -12.22 -4.73
N ILE A 309 8.86 -13.39 -4.39
CA ILE A 309 8.72 -14.51 -5.32
C ILE A 309 7.28 -14.96 -5.36
N ALA A 310 6.64 -14.87 -6.53
CA ALA A 310 5.28 -15.35 -6.69
C ALA A 310 5.22 -16.88 -6.59
N VAL A 311 4.43 -17.38 -5.64
CA VAL A 311 4.21 -18.82 -5.41
C VAL A 311 2.73 -19.13 -5.59
N ASP A 312 2.44 -20.05 -6.50
CA ASP A 312 1.11 -20.58 -6.70
C ASP A 312 0.74 -21.57 -5.59
N THR A 313 -0.44 -21.39 -5.01
CA THR A 313 -0.99 -22.27 -3.98
C THR A 313 -2.45 -22.63 -4.29
N PRO A 314 -2.98 -23.72 -3.71
CA PRO A 314 -4.38 -24.12 -3.93
C PRO A 314 -5.41 -23.02 -3.58
N ASP A 315 -5.08 -22.10 -2.67
CA ASP A 315 -5.99 -21.03 -2.26
C ASP A 315 -5.80 -19.73 -3.06
N GLY A 316 -4.77 -19.66 -3.91
CA GLY A 316 -4.41 -18.49 -4.72
C GLY A 316 -2.92 -18.15 -4.67
N LEU A 317 -2.55 -17.05 -5.33
CA LEU A 317 -1.18 -16.60 -5.45
C LEU A 317 -0.74 -15.86 -4.18
N VAL A 318 0.44 -16.20 -3.64
CA VAL A 318 1.08 -15.48 -2.53
C VAL A 318 2.50 -15.07 -2.93
N VAL A 319 3.02 -14.00 -2.32
CA VAL A 319 4.34 -13.44 -2.66
C VAL A 319 5.22 -13.36 -1.41
N PRO A 320 5.82 -14.48 -0.96
CA PRO A 320 6.84 -14.43 0.09
C PRO A 320 8.07 -13.67 -0.36
N VAL A 321 8.78 -13.06 0.59
CA VAL A 321 9.93 -12.18 0.36
C VAL A 321 11.20 -12.83 0.91
N VAL A 322 12.17 -13.04 0.04
CA VAL A 322 13.55 -13.41 0.39
C VAL A 322 14.32 -12.15 0.73
N ARG A 323 14.81 -12.04 1.96
CA ARG A 323 15.48 -10.83 2.47
C ARG A 323 16.99 -10.89 2.22
N ASP A 324 17.62 -9.70 2.15
CA ASP A 324 19.08 -9.53 2.06
C ASP A 324 19.74 -10.40 0.99
N VAL A 325 19.14 -10.46 -0.20
CA VAL A 325 19.61 -11.30 -1.32
C VAL A 325 21.02 -10.93 -1.76
N ASP A 326 21.41 -9.67 -1.60
CA ASP A 326 22.76 -9.17 -1.90
C ASP A 326 23.83 -9.84 -1.04
N ARG A 327 23.51 -10.16 0.22
CA ARG A 327 24.46 -10.71 1.23
C ARG A 327 24.48 -12.24 1.27
N LYS A 328 23.43 -12.90 0.84
CA LYS A 328 23.29 -14.36 0.85
C LYS A 328 24.04 -15.02 -0.30
N SER A 329 24.57 -16.22 -0.07
CA SER A 329 25.09 -17.05 -1.14
C SER A 329 23.98 -17.65 -2.01
N LEU A 330 24.28 -18.16 -3.19
CA LEU A 330 23.33 -18.88 -4.06
C LEU A 330 22.67 -20.07 -3.33
N VAL A 331 23.45 -20.75 -2.49
CA VAL A 331 23.00 -21.94 -1.75
C VAL A 331 22.04 -21.56 -0.64
N ASP A 332 22.33 -20.47 0.10
CA ASP A 332 21.44 -19.96 1.15
C ASP A 332 20.11 -19.50 0.55
N ILE A 333 20.14 -18.79 -0.58
CA ILE A 333 18.94 -18.37 -1.31
C ILE A 333 18.14 -19.60 -1.76
N ALA A 334 18.82 -20.64 -2.30
CA ALA A 334 18.15 -21.87 -2.73
C ALA A 334 17.44 -22.59 -1.56
N ALA A 335 18.11 -22.69 -0.41
CA ALA A 335 17.57 -23.31 0.80
C ALA A 335 16.34 -22.51 1.33
N GLU A 336 16.45 -21.19 1.41
CA GLU A 336 15.37 -20.32 1.87
C GLU A 336 14.15 -20.35 0.92
N LEU A 337 14.38 -20.37 -0.39
CA LEU A 337 13.31 -20.54 -1.38
C LEU A 337 12.57 -21.87 -1.23
N MET A 338 13.29 -22.96 -0.91
CA MET A 338 12.66 -24.25 -0.64
C MET A 338 11.77 -24.18 0.60
N ASP A 339 12.26 -23.59 1.71
CA ASP A 339 11.48 -23.41 2.94
C ASP A 339 10.25 -22.54 2.71
N LEU A 340 10.42 -21.32 2.16
CA LEU A 340 9.34 -20.40 1.87
C LEU A 340 8.28 -21.02 0.95
N SER A 341 8.72 -21.72 -0.10
CA SER A 341 7.81 -22.39 -1.04
C SER A 341 7.02 -23.54 -0.38
N GLN A 342 7.66 -24.26 0.54
CA GLN A 342 6.96 -25.31 1.31
C GLN A 342 5.97 -24.71 2.30
N ARG A 343 6.37 -23.69 3.05
CA ARG A 343 5.51 -22.96 3.99
C ARG A 343 4.32 -22.30 3.29
N ALA A 344 4.53 -21.78 2.06
CA ALA A 344 3.45 -21.23 1.24
C ALA A 344 2.38 -22.28 0.92
N ARG A 345 2.80 -23.46 0.44
CA ARG A 345 1.89 -24.57 0.15
C ARG A 345 1.19 -25.12 1.38
N ASP A 346 1.90 -25.16 2.51
CA ASP A 346 1.36 -25.61 3.80
C ASP A 346 0.50 -24.55 4.51
N LYS A 347 0.27 -23.37 3.92
CA LYS A 347 -0.47 -22.25 4.51
C LYS A 347 0.13 -21.74 5.84
N LYS A 348 1.46 -21.84 5.98
CA LYS A 348 2.21 -21.46 7.19
C LYS A 348 2.99 -20.15 7.06
N LEU A 349 2.77 -19.39 5.98
CA LEU A 349 3.38 -18.06 5.84
C LEU A 349 2.73 -17.08 6.82
N LYS A 350 3.58 -16.29 7.46
CA LYS A 350 3.16 -15.18 8.32
C LYS A 350 3.05 -13.91 7.50
N PRO A 351 2.22 -12.93 7.90
CA PRO A 351 2.15 -11.63 7.21
C PRO A 351 3.52 -10.95 7.04
N ALA A 352 4.41 -11.08 8.03
CA ALA A 352 5.78 -10.57 7.95
C ALA A 352 6.64 -11.21 6.85
N ASP A 353 6.35 -12.46 6.46
CA ASP A 353 7.07 -13.14 5.37
C ASP A 353 6.73 -12.56 3.98
N MET A 354 5.64 -11.78 3.86
CA MET A 354 5.15 -11.19 2.62
C MET A 354 5.37 -9.68 2.52
N GLN A 355 6.12 -9.09 3.44
CA GLN A 355 6.35 -7.65 3.55
C GLN A 355 7.80 -7.27 3.31
N GLY A 356 8.01 -6.04 2.84
CA GLY A 356 9.34 -5.44 2.69
C GLY A 356 10.05 -5.81 1.38
N GLY A 357 9.31 -6.28 0.36
CA GLY A 357 9.84 -6.50 -0.99
C GLY A 357 10.28 -5.23 -1.68
N CYS A 358 11.25 -5.36 -2.56
CA CYS A 358 11.77 -4.29 -3.41
C CYS A 358 11.31 -4.45 -4.86
N LEU A 359 11.33 -5.67 -5.33
CA LEU A 359 10.90 -6.09 -6.67
C LEU A 359 10.41 -7.54 -6.58
N THR A 360 9.29 -7.82 -7.23
CA THR A 360 8.72 -9.18 -7.29
C THR A 360 9.14 -9.90 -8.57
N ILE A 361 9.44 -11.19 -8.45
CA ILE A 361 9.68 -12.10 -9.59
C ILE A 361 8.50 -13.07 -9.70
N SER A 362 7.86 -13.09 -10.86
CA SER A 362 6.80 -14.04 -11.21
C SER A 362 7.31 -15.02 -12.25
N SER A 363 7.46 -16.29 -11.88
CA SER A 363 7.99 -17.32 -12.76
C SER A 363 6.92 -18.31 -13.16
N LEU A 364 6.57 -18.32 -14.44
CA LEU A 364 5.67 -19.28 -15.07
C LEU A 364 6.40 -20.37 -15.90
N GLY A 365 7.75 -20.39 -15.83
CA GLY A 365 8.59 -21.29 -16.64
C GLY A 365 8.29 -22.78 -16.46
N GLY A 366 7.78 -23.18 -15.29
CA GLY A 366 7.35 -24.56 -15.02
C GLY A 366 5.95 -24.92 -15.52
N ILE A 367 5.13 -23.90 -15.87
CA ILE A 367 3.73 -24.08 -16.26
C ILE A 367 3.58 -24.01 -17.77
N GLY A 368 4.04 -22.90 -18.37
CA GLY A 368 3.93 -22.69 -19.82
C GLY A 368 3.87 -21.21 -20.18
N GLY A 369 3.47 -20.94 -21.43
CA GLY A 369 3.42 -19.58 -21.99
C GLY A 369 4.75 -19.13 -22.55
N THR A 370 4.68 -18.25 -23.54
CA THR A 370 5.87 -17.63 -24.19
C THR A 370 6.21 -16.29 -23.58
N GLN A 371 5.20 -15.48 -23.29
CA GLN A 371 5.30 -14.15 -22.66
C GLN A 371 4.02 -13.83 -21.90
N PHE A 372 4.08 -12.93 -20.93
CA PHE A 372 2.93 -12.36 -20.22
C PHE A 372 3.30 -11.00 -19.64
N THR A 373 2.31 -10.21 -19.29
CA THR A 373 2.46 -8.89 -18.69
C THR A 373 2.10 -8.96 -17.21
N PRO A 374 3.06 -9.12 -16.28
CA PRO A 374 2.77 -9.18 -14.87
C PRO A 374 2.27 -7.83 -14.33
N ILE A 375 1.34 -7.85 -13.36
CA ILE A 375 0.87 -6.65 -12.69
C ILE A 375 1.83 -6.31 -11.55
N VAL A 376 2.27 -5.05 -11.48
CA VAL A 376 3.18 -4.55 -10.44
C VAL A 376 2.55 -4.73 -9.06
N ASN A 377 3.32 -5.28 -8.13
CA ASN A 377 2.91 -5.50 -6.75
C ASN A 377 3.20 -4.24 -5.91
N ALA A 378 2.33 -3.23 -6.00
CA ALA A 378 2.52 -1.99 -5.24
C ALA A 378 2.65 -2.27 -3.72
N PRO A 379 3.55 -1.57 -2.98
CA PRO A 379 4.23 -0.33 -3.33
C PRO A 379 5.57 -0.50 -4.10
N GLU A 380 5.87 -1.68 -4.62
CA GLU A 380 6.98 -1.86 -5.55
C GLU A 380 6.71 -1.11 -6.86
N VAL A 381 7.77 -0.71 -7.56
CA VAL A 381 7.66 0.03 -8.83
C VAL A 381 7.86 -0.85 -10.06
N ALA A 382 8.27 -2.11 -9.87
CA ALA A 382 8.48 -3.05 -10.97
C ALA A 382 8.28 -4.50 -10.55
N ILE A 383 7.96 -5.35 -11.52
CA ILE A 383 7.85 -6.79 -11.40
C ILE A 383 8.48 -7.45 -12.62
N LEU A 384 9.25 -8.51 -12.39
CA LEU A 384 9.88 -9.30 -13.46
C LEU A 384 9.10 -10.59 -13.71
N GLY A 385 8.51 -10.71 -14.89
CA GLY A 385 7.93 -11.93 -15.39
C GLY A 385 8.97 -12.81 -16.12
N VAL A 386 8.96 -14.10 -15.83
CA VAL A 386 9.83 -15.09 -16.46
C VAL A 386 8.98 -16.22 -17.01
N SER A 387 9.01 -16.42 -18.32
CA SER A 387 8.31 -17.50 -19.01
C SER A 387 9.19 -18.73 -19.22
N ARG A 388 8.68 -19.72 -19.91
CA ARG A 388 9.40 -20.97 -20.19
C ARG A 388 10.54 -20.72 -21.17
N SER A 389 11.77 -21.12 -20.79
CA SER A 389 12.90 -21.14 -21.69
C SER A 389 12.72 -22.18 -22.81
N SER A 390 13.22 -21.85 -23.99
CA SER A 390 13.14 -22.70 -25.17
C SER A 390 14.40 -22.64 -26.00
N MET A 391 14.71 -23.73 -26.70
CA MET A 391 15.81 -23.74 -27.68
C MET A 391 15.42 -22.91 -28.89
N LYS A 392 16.25 -21.92 -29.25
CA LYS A 392 16.09 -21.08 -30.43
C LYS A 392 17.36 -21.13 -31.30
N PRO A 393 17.23 -21.06 -32.62
CA PRO A 393 18.39 -20.83 -33.47
C PRO A 393 18.85 -19.39 -33.37
N VAL A 394 20.06 -19.16 -32.89
CA VAL A 394 20.68 -17.83 -32.78
C VAL A 394 21.84 -17.72 -33.75
N TRP A 395 21.87 -16.64 -34.53
CA TRP A 395 22.92 -16.41 -35.50
C TRP A 395 24.20 -15.93 -34.78
N ASN A 396 25.33 -16.67 -34.99
CA ASN A 396 26.62 -16.35 -34.35
C ASN A 396 27.56 -15.54 -35.27
N GLY A 397 27.06 -15.09 -36.43
CA GLY A 397 27.86 -14.41 -37.46
C GLY A 397 28.28 -15.33 -38.61
N LYS A 398 28.13 -16.66 -38.49
CA LYS A 398 28.50 -17.66 -39.49
C LYS A 398 27.40 -18.69 -39.73
N GLU A 399 26.80 -19.21 -38.67
CA GLU A 399 25.79 -20.24 -38.71
C GLU A 399 24.79 -20.06 -37.57
N PHE A 400 23.65 -20.76 -37.62
CA PHE A 400 22.68 -20.81 -36.54
C PHE A 400 23.07 -21.84 -35.49
N GLU A 401 23.27 -21.38 -34.27
CA GLU A 401 23.52 -22.25 -33.13
C GLU A 401 22.25 -22.43 -32.28
N PRO A 402 21.99 -23.64 -31.78
CA PRO A 402 20.91 -23.84 -30.82
C PRO A 402 21.30 -23.23 -29.47
N ARG A 403 20.54 -22.23 -29.01
CA ARG A 403 20.76 -21.56 -27.72
C ARG A 403 19.50 -21.67 -26.86
N LEU A 404 19.67 -21.80 -25.54
CA LEU A 404 18.56 -21.84 -24.61
C LEU A 404 18.18 -20.40 -24.22
N ILE A 405 17.07 -19.92 -24.75
CA ILE A 405 16.60 -18.55 -24.59
C ILE A 405 15.53 -18.46 -23.55
N LEU A 406 15.69 -17.55 -22.60
CA LEU A 406 14.76 -17.22 -21.53
C LEU A 406 14.02 -15.93 -21.86
N PRO A 407 12.69 -15.97 -22.03
CA PRO A 407 11.89 -14.76 -22.20
C PRO A 407 11.76 -14.01 -20.89
N LEU A 408 11.99 -12.70 -20.92
CA LEU A 408 11.86 -11.76 -19.81
C LEU A 408 10.76 -10.75 -20.10
N ALA A 409 9.94 -10.44 -19.12
CA ALA A 409 8.87 -9.46 -19.19
C ALA A 409 8.97 -8.54 -17.95
N LEU A 410 9.49 -7.33 -18.13
CA LEU A 410 9.66 -6.34 -17.08
C LEU A 410 8.50 -5.36 -17.13
N SER A 411 7.53 -5.48 -16.21
CA SER A 411 6.48 -4.48 -16.04
C SER A 411 6.87 -3.48 -14.96
N TYR A 412 6.58 -2.21 -15.19
CA TYR A 412 6.97 -1.14 -14.28
C TYR A 412 5.96 0.03 -14.27
N ASP A 413 6.04 0.83 -13.19
CA ASP A 413 5.28 2.06 -13.02
C ASP A 413 5.90 3.18 -13.84
N HIS A 414 5.20 3.59 -14.91
CA HIS A 414 5.71 4.60 -15.83
C HIS A 414 5.79 6.01 -15.23
N ARG A 415 5.26 6.23 -14.03
CA ARG A 415 5.47 7.47 -13.28
C ARG A 415 6.90 7.58 -12.72
N VAL A 416 7.56 6.43 -12.50
CA VAL A 416 8.90 6.33 -11.90
C VAL A 416 9.95 5.98 -12.94
N ILE A 417 9.62 5.07 -13.85
CA ILE A 417 10.55 4.46 -14.80
C ILE A 417 10.08 4.79 -16.22
N ASP A 418 10.93 5.45 -17.00
CA ASP A 418 10.68 5.69 -18.42
C ASP A 418 11.09 4.50 -19.29
N GLY A 419 10.65 4.52 -20.56
CA GLY A 419 10.92 3.43 -21.49
C GLY A 419 12.41 3.19 -21.75
N ALA A 420 13.24 4.24 -21.77
CA ALA A 420 14.68 4.12 -22.00
C ALA A 420 15.37 3.46 -20.79
N LEU A 421 14.96 3.82 -19.58
CA LEU A 421 15.47 3.22 -18.34
C LEU A 421 15.01 1.76 -18.24
N GLY A 422 13.75 1.46 -18.59
CA GLY A 422 13.20 0.10 -18.66
C GLY A 422 13.99 -0.80 -19.61
N ALA A 423 14.25 -0.32 -20.81
CA ALA A 423 15.03 -1.04 -21.81
C ALA A 423 16.48 -1.30 -21.35
N ARG A 424 17.16 -0.29 -20.77
CA ARG A 424 18.53 -0.45 -20.24
C ARG A 424 18.59 -1.49 -19.12
N PHE A 425 17.62 -1.47 -18.21
CA PHE A 425 17.54 -2.46 -17.15
C PHE A 425 17.35 -3.88 -17.70
N ALA A 426 16.41 -4.09 -18.63
CA ALA A 426 16.17 -5.38 -19.26
C ALA A 426 17.40 -5.89 -20.01
N THR A 427 18.05 -5.04 -20.83
CA THR A 427 19.28 -5.39 -21.54
C THR A 427 20.44 -5.72 -20.59
N THR A 428 20.59 -4.95 -19.49
CA THR A 428 21.61 -5.26 -18.47
C THR A 428 21.33 -6.60 -17.80
N LEU A 429 20.08 -6.87 -17.44
CA LEU A 429 19.69 -8.15 -16.84
C LEU A 429 19.93 -9.31 -17.80
N SER A 430 19.57 -9.16 -19.08
CA SER A 430 19.87 -10.14 -20.14
C SER A 430 21.36 -10.42 -20.24
N ALA A 431 22.20 -9.38 -20.28
CA ALA A 431 23.66 -9.53 -20.33
C ALA A 431 24.26 -10.22 -19.08
N LEU A 432 23.72 -9.94 -17.88
CA LEU A 432 24.14 -10.60 -16.62
C LEU A 432 23.77 -12.08 -16.59
N LEU A 433 22.62 -12.45 -17.16
CA LEU A 433 22.19 -13.84 -17.26
C LEU A 433 22.94 -14.62 -18.33
N SER A 434 23.35 -13.95 -19.43
CA SER A 434 24.13 -14.58 -20.50
C SER A 434 25.60 -14.82 -20.12
N ASP A 435 26.14 -14.00 -19.21
CA ASP A 435 27.49 -14.20 -18.65
C ASP A 435 27.52 -13.83 -17.17
N MET A 436 27.41 -14.86 -16.31
CA MET A 436 27.40 -14.69 -14.85
C MET A 436 28.66 -14.08 -14.26
N ARG A 437 29.80 -14.15 -14.97
CA ARG A 437 31.06 -13.53 -14.51
C ARG A 437 30.90 -12.01 -14.37
N ARG A 438 30.00 -11.40 -15.13
CA ARG A 438 29.67 -9.97 -15.02
C ARG A 438 29.08 -9.59 -13.67
N MET A 439 28.50 -10.54 -12.91
CA MET A 439 28.01 -10.29 -11.56
C MET A 439 29.14 -10.14 -10.52
N LEU A 440 30.37 -10.45 -10.89
CA LEU A 440 31.56 -10.30 -10.03
C LEU A 440 32.24 -8.93 -10.22
N LEU A 441 31.84 -8.17 -11.23
CA LEU A 441 32.34 -6.83 -11.54
C LEU A 441 31.47 -5.74 -10.90
#